data_83b3d6a2afa1242d67adf3535504227f
#
_entry.id   83b3d6a2afa1242d67adf3535504227f
#
_cell.length_a   1.000
_cell.length_b   1.000
_cell.length_c   1.000
_cell.angle_alpha   90.00
_cell.angle_beta   90.00
_cell.angle_gamma   90.00
#
_symmetry.space_group_name_H-M   'P 1'
#
loop_
_entity.id
_entity.type
_entity.pdbx_description
1 polymer ?
#
loop_
_entity_poly.entity_id
_entity_poly.type
_entity_poly.pdbx_seq_one_letter_code
_entity_poly.pdbx_strand_id
1 'polypeptide(L)'
;MGQALSAAKETLPAGRIVHSLHSYFLRPGDAAKPIVYDVETIRDGKSFSTRRVSAIQYGKPIFYMTASFQAVEDGLSHQATMPDVPQPEELRSSLEFYQENAEHIPEVIRNKFIREMPIEMRPVTFHNPFKPEAIEPVKHIWFKANGDMPDDQRIHNYLLAYASDFEFLPTALQPHGVSFMQPNMQVATIDHAMWFHRPFR
;
A
#
# COMPACT_ATOMS: atom_id res chain seq x y z
N MET A 1 6.62 3.55 1.05
CA MET A 1 7.08 2.17 0.75
C MET A 1 7.59 2.04 -0.67
N GLY A 2 6.82 2.30 -1.72
CA GLY A 2 7.23 2.09 -3.12
C GLY A 2 8.55 2.78 -3.52
N GLN A 3 8.75 4.05 -3.16
CA GLN A 3 10.00 4.78 -3.41
C GLN A 3 11.20 4.17 -2.67
N ALA A 4 11.03 3.75 -1.42
CA ALA A 4 12.08 3.09 -0.66
C ALA A 4 12.46 1.73 -1.28
N LEU A 5 11.46 0.97 -1.77
CA LEU A 5 11.69 -0.28 -2.49
C LEU A 5 12.44 -0.04 -3.81
N SER A 6 12.08 1.03 -4.54
CA SER A 6 12.80 1.46 -5.74
C SER A 6 14.26 1.77 -5.42
N ALA A 7 14.52 2.57 -4.39
CA ALA A 7 15.90 2.90 -3.98
C ALA A 7 16.72 1.64 -3.61
N ALA A 8 16.12 0.70 -2.88
CA ALA A 8 16.76 -0.58 -2.56
C ALA A 8 17.15 -1.35 -3.84
N LYS A 9 16.24 -1.39 -4.83
CA LYS A 9 16.43 -2.14 -6.08
C LYS A 9 17.63 -1.64 -6.89
N GLU A 10 17.88 -0.33 -6.91
CA GLU A 10 18.99 0.27 -7.65
C GLU A 10 20.40 -0.16 -7.15
N THR A 11 20.47 -0.71 -5.94
CA THR A 11 21.74 -1.17 -5.35
C THR A 11 21.99 -2.67 -5.49
N LEU A 12 21.09 -3.39 -6.16
CA LEU A 12 21.12 -4.86 -6.23
C LEU A 12 21.90 -5.38 -7.45
N PRO A 13 22.51 -6.57 -7.32
CA PRO A 13 22.96 -7.32 -8.48
C PRO A 13 21.81 -7.56 -9.48
N ALA A 14 22.15 -7.73 -10.74
CA ALA A 14 21.17 -8.05 -11.79
C ALA A 14 20.38 -9.33 -11.47
N GLY A 15 19.15 -9.43 -11.99
CA GLY A 15 18.32 -10.64 -11.86
C GLY A 15 17.67 -10.85 -10.49
N ARG A 16 17.77 -9.89 -9.57
CA ARG A 16 17.10 -9.96 -8.26
C ARG A 16 15.69 -9.38 -8.32
N ILE A 17 14.72 -10.14 -7.80
CA ILE A 17 13.32 -9.71 -7.64
C ILE A 17 13.01 -9.60 -6.14
N VAL A 18 12.16 -8.66 -5.77
CA VAL A 18 11.68 -8.55 -4.38
C VAL A 18 10.77 -9.73 -4.06
N HIS A 19 10.92 -10.29 -2.86
CA HIS A 19 9.98 -11.29 -2.35
C HIS A 19 9.35 -10.91 -1.00
N SER A 20 9.99 -10.03 -0.21
CA SER A 20 9.38 -9.55 1.04
C SER A 20 9.94 -8.20 1.46
N LEU A 21 9.16 -7.48 2.24
CA LEU A 21 9.59 -6.29 2.95
C LEU A 21 8.92 -6.21 4.34
N HIS A 22 9.63 -5.54 5.27
CA HIS A 22 9.13 -5.13 6.57
C HIS A 22 9.51 -3.68 6.80
N SER A 23 8.56 -2.87 7.27
CA SER A 23 8.76 -1.43 7.40
C SER A 23 8.13 -0.87 8.67
N TYR A 24 8.65 0.29 9.12
CA TYR A 24 8.15 1.04 10.25
C TYR A 24 7.96 2.50 9.87
N PHE A 25 6.79 3.05 10.18
CA PHE A 25 6.48 4.46 10.06
C PHE A 25 6.84 5.16 11.37
N LEU A 26 7.87 5.99 11.36
CA LEU A 26 8.46 6.54 12.58
C LEU A 26 7.95 7.94 12.91
N ARG A 27 7.74 8.77 11.89
CA ARG A 27 7.34 10.17 12.01
C ARG A 27 6.55 10.62 10.79
N PRO A 28 5.67 11.62 10.94
CA PRO A 28 5.08 12.30 9.80
C PRO A 28 6.14 12.88 8.88
N GLY A 29 6.00 12.67 7.57
CA GLY A 29 6.81 13.30 6.54
C GLY A 29 6.12 14.54 5.97
N ASP A 30 6.90 15.50 5.49
CA ASP A 30 6.42 16.66 4.74
C ASP A 30 6.47 16.34 3.24
N ALA A 31 5.30 16.17 2.62
CA ALA A 31 5.20 15.85 1.20
C ALA A 31 5.71 16.95 0.27
N ALA A 32 5.84 18.20 0.75
CA ALA A 32 6.36 19.33 -0.02
C ALA A 32 7.91 19.40 -0.01
N LYS A 33 8.57 18.52 0.72
CA LYS A 33 10.02 18.51 0.89
C LYS A 33 10.64 17.22 0.37
N PRO A 34 11.86 17.26 -0.15
CA PRO A 34 12.55 16.06 -0.61
C PRO A 34 12.80 15.08 0.54
N ILE A 35 12.79 13.79 0.18
CA ILE A 35 13.16 12.68 1.06
C ILE A 35 14.46 12.09 0.54
N VAL A 36 15.43 11.91 1.41
CA VAL A 36 16.66 11.16 1.11
C VAL A 36 16.45 9.70 1.48
N TYR A 37 16.69 8.79 0.54
CA TYR A 37 16.67 7.35 0.79
C TYR A 37 18.12 6.87 0.94
N ASP A 38 18.51 6.58 2.16
CA ASP A 38 19.81 5.98 2.49
C ASP A 38 19.66 4.46 2.47
N VAL A 39 20.46 3.79 1.62
CA VAL A 39 20.37 2.34 1.39
C VAL A 39 21.62 1.65 1.89
N GLU A 40 21.44 0.78 2.89
CA GLU A 40 22.49 -0.06 3.43
C GLU A 40 22.43 -1.46 2.80
N THR A 41 23.55 -1.93 2.29
CA THR A 41 23.72 -3.32 1.86
C THR A 41 23.97 -4.20 3.06
N ILE A 42 22.96 -4.99 3.44
CA ILE A 42 23.07 -5.93 4.57
C ILE A 42 23.73 -7.22 4.12
N ARG A 43 23.32 -7.75 2.96
CA ARG A 43 23.84 -9.00 2.43
C ARG A 43 23.67 -9.10 0.92
N ASP A 44 24.67 -9.67 0.26
CA ASP A 44 24.58 -10.22 -1.09
C ASP A 44 25.06 -11.68 -1.07
N GLY A 45 24.11 -12.61 -1.15
CA GLY A 45 24.36 -14.04 -1.24
C GLY A 45 24.11 -14.59 -2.65
N LYS A 46 24.30 -15.88 -2.83
CA LYS A 46 24.06 -16.54 -4.12
C LYS A 46 22.59 -16.44 -4.55
N SER A 47 21.66 -16.79 -3.69
CA SER A 47 20.21 -16.78 -3.99
C SER A 47 19.49 -15.55 -3.43
N PHE A 48 19.92 -14.95 -2.32
CA PHE A 48 19.24 -13.84 -1.64
C PHE A 48 20.14 -12.64 -1.43
N SER A 49 19.53 -11.46 -1.52
CA SER A 49 20.12 -10.16 -1.19
C SER A 49 19.20 -9.41 -0.22
N THR A 50 19.76 -8.68 0.73
CA THR A 50 18.99 -7.90 1.71
C THR A 50 19.47 -6.46 1.72
N ARG A 51 18.51 -5.53 1.74
CA ARG A 51 18.76 -4.09 1.85
C ARG A 51 17.95 -3.50 3.00
N ARG A 52 18.57 -2.56 3.70
CA ARG A 52 17.89 -1.68 4.65
C ARG A 52 17.81 -0.29 4.05
N VAL A 53 16.64 0.33 4.14
CA VAL A 53 16.41 1.68 3.62
C VAL A 53 15.93 2.57 4.75
N SER A 54 16.56 3.71 4.94
CA SER A 54 16.10 4.80 5.80
C SER A 54 15.61 5.95 4.93
N ALA A 55 14.34 6.32 5.05
CA ALA A 55 13.84 7.55 4.45
C ALA A 55 14.05 8.70 5.45
N ILE A 56 14.79 9.73 5.04
CA ILE A 56 15.29 10.79 5.92
C ILE A 56 14.78 12.14 5.46
N GLN A 57 14.22 12.91 6.40
CA GLN A 57 13.95 14.36 6.24
C GLN A 57 14.52 15.13 7.40
N TYR A 58 15.07 16.32 7.14
CA TYR A 58 15.67 17.19 8.16
C TYR A 58 16.67 16.46 9.05
N GLY A 59 17.46 15.55 8.50
CA GLY A 59 18.45 14.74 9.21
C GLY A 59 17.87 13.68 10.16
N LYS A 60 16.55 13.41 10.11
CA LYS A 60 15.90 12.41 10.94
C LYS A 60 15.18 11.34 10.10
N PRO A 61 15.29 10.06 10.46
CA PRO A 61 14.53 9.03 9.79
C PRO A 61 13.03 9.20 10.08
N ILE A 62 12.22 9.21 9.01
CA ILE A 62 10.76 9.26 9.07
C ILE A 62 10.15 7.89 8.82
N PHE A 63 10.88 7.02 8.10
CA PHE A 63 10.45 5.68 7.73
C PHE A 63 11.65 4.75 7.64
N TYR A 64 11.44 3.49 7.95
CA TYR A 64 12.41 2.41 7.90
C TYR A 64 11.87 1.23 7.11
N MET A 65 12.69 0.59 6.28
CA MET A 65 12.31 -0.63 5.58
C MET A 65 13.50 -1.59 5.48
N THR A 66 13.28 -2.87 5.73
CA THR A 66 14.18 -3.94 5.32
C THR A 66 13.49 -4.77 4.26
N ALA A 67 14.11 -4.91 3.09
CA ALA A 67 13.60 -5.70 1.99
C ALA A 67 14.56 -6.83 1.62
N SER A 68 13.99 -7.98 1.31
CA SER A 68 14.70 -9.14 0.84
C SER A 68 14.36 -9.41 -0.63
N PHE A 69 15.37 -9.78 -1.38
CA PHE A 69 15.30 -10.02 -2.82
C PHE A 69 15.91 -11.38 -3.12
N GLN A 70 15.39 -12.05 -4.14
CA GLN A 70 15.86 -13.39 -4.51
C GLN A 70 16.20 -13.48 -5.99
N ALA A 71 17.06 -14.43 -6.36
CA ALA A 71 17.16 -14.91 -7.72
C ALA A 71 15.87 -15.60 -8.14
N VAL A 72 15.54 -15.57 -9.43
CA VAL A 72 14.42 -16.35 -9.96
C VAL A 72 14.83 -17.82 -9.96
N GLU A 73 14.10 -18.64 -9.22
CA GLU A 73 14.34 -20.08 -9.07
C GLU A 73 12.97 -20.80 -9.14
N ASP A 74 12.93 -21.98 -9.74
CA ASP A 74 11.76 -22.84 -9.72
C ASP A 74 11.57 -23.46 -8.34
N GLY A 75 10.32 -23.69 -7.94
CA GLY A 75 10.01 -24.24 -6.63
C GLY A 75 8.59 -24.76 -6.53
N LEU A 76 8.25 -25.28 -5.37
CA LEU A 76 6.89 -25.68 -5.03
C LEU A 76 5.99 -24.45 -4.91
N SER A 77 4.76 -24.56 -5.40
CA SER A 77 3.76 -23.50 -5.31
C SER A 77 2.52 -23.95 -4.55
N HIS A 78 1.95 -23.02 -3.79
CA HIS A 78 0.69 -23.20 -3.08
C HIS A 78 -0.06 -21.87 -3.08
N GLN A 79 -1.39 -21.95 -3.18
CA GLN A 79 -2.23 -20.75 -3.05
C GLN A 79 -3.61 -21.17 -2.53
N ALA A 80 -4.23 -20.32 -1.70
CA ALA A 80 -5.62 -20.46 -1.31
C ALA A 80 -6.56 -20.17 -2.49
N THR A 81 -7.78 -20.70 -2.43
CA THR A 81 -8.81 -20.37 -3.43
C THR A 81 -9.20 -18.90 -3.25
N MET A 82 -9.22 -18.17 -4.36
CA MET A 82 -9.71 -16.78 -4.37
C MET A 82 -11.20 -16.77 -3.97
N PRO A 83 -11.63 -15.83 -3.10
CA PRO A 83 -13.03 -15.63 -2.82
C PRO A 83 -13.83 -15.39 -4.09
N ASP A 84 -15.05 -15.95 -4.15
CA ASP A 84 -16.00 -15.67 -5.24
C ASP A 84 -16.65 -14.31 -4.97
N VAL A 85 -16.32 -13.33 -5.81
CA VAL A 85 -16.77 -11.94 -5.67
C VAL A 85 -17.15 -11.36 -7.03
N PRO A 86 -18.08 -10.37 -7.10
CA PRO A 86 -18.43 -9.68 -8.33
C PRO A 86 -17.21 -9.08 -9.04
N GLN A 87 -17.28 -8.99 -10.35
CA GLN A 87 -16.21 -8.38 -11.16
C GLN A 87 -16.15 -6.86 -10.92
N PRO A 88 -14.97 -6.24 -11.08
CA PRO A 88 -14.83 -4.81 -10.80
C PRO A 88 -15.71 -3.90 -11.64
N GLU A 89 -16.09 -4.32 -12.86
CA GLU A 89 -16.98 -3.56 -13.75
C GLU A 89 -18.42 -3.45 -13.20
N GLU A 90 -18.83 -4.38 -12.35
CA GLU A 90 -20.14 -4.40 -11.70
C GLU A 90 -20.17 -3.57 -10.41
N LEU A 91 -19.01 -3.09 -9.96
CA LEU A 91 -18.85 -2.42 -8.68
C LEU A 91 -18.64 -0.92 -8.85
N ARG A 92 -19.19 -0.17 -7.93
CA ARG A 92 -18.97 1.26 -7.80
C ARG A 92 -17.58 1.57 -7.25
N SER A 93 -16.91 2.59 -7.80
CA SER A 93 -15.63 3.03 -7.25
C SER A 93 -15.79 3.85 -5.95
N SER A 94 -14.75 3.83 -5.14
CA SER A 94 -14.70 4.69 -3.95
C SER A 94 -14.73 6.18 -4.32
N LEU A 95 -14.15 6.56 -5.45
CA LEU A 95 -14.15 7.95 -5.92
C LEU A 95 -15.57 8.45 -6.22
N GLU A 96 -16.36 7.68 -6.98
CA GLU A 96 -17.76 8.02 -7.30
C GLU A 96 -18.57 8.22 -6.01
N PHE A 97 -18.42 7.33 -5.04
CA PHE A 97 -19.12 7.50 -3.77
C PHE A 97 -18.72 8.79 -3.05
N TYR A 98 -17.42 9.09 -2.94
CA TYR A 98 -16.97 10.29 -2.24
C TYR A 98 -17.35 11.57 -2.98
N GLN A 99 -17.39 11.58 -4.31
CA GLN A 99 -17.85 12.73 -5.09
C GLN A 99 -19.33 13.03 -4.87
N GLU A 100 -20.18 12.01 -4.83
CA GLU A 100 -21.62 12.17 -4.58
C GLU A 100 -21.94 12.57 -3.13
N ASN A 101 -21.06 12.27 -2.19
CA ASN A 101 -21.21 12.58 -0.77
C ASN A 101 -20.23 13.67 -0.29
N ALA A 102 -19.74 14.50 -1.21
CA ALA A 102 -18.70 15.48 -0.91
C ALA A 102 -19.08 16.48 0.21
N GLU A 103 -20.35 16.79 0.35
CA GLU A 103 -20.88 17.69 1.39
C GLU A 103 -20.72 17.13 2.81
N HIS A 104 -20.69 15.79 2.96
CA HIS A 104 -20.51 15.10 4.25
C HIS A 104 -19.03 14.98 4.66
N ILE A 105 -18.10 15.28 3.75
CA ILE A 105 -16.66 15.22 4.01
C ILE A 105 -16.21 16.55 4.62
N PRO A 106 -15.49 16.55 5.76
CA PRO A 106 -14.91 17.76 6.32
C PRO A 106 -14.06 18.51 5.28
N GLU A 107 -14.26 19.81 5.17
CA GLU A 107 -13.66 20.67 4.12
C GLU A 107 -12.14 20.51 4.03
N VAL A 108 -11.45 20.40 5.18
CA VAL A 108 -9.99 20.29 5.29
C VAL A 108 -9.45 19.08 4.53
N ILE A 109 -10.22 17.98 4.46
CA ILE A 109 -9.79 16.73 3.84
C ILE A 109 -10.55 16.41 2.54
N ARG A 110 -11.63 17.13 2.23
CA ARG A 110 -12.52 16.86 1.09
C ARG A 110 -11.77 16.64 -0.21
N ASN A 111 -10.87 17.54 -0.57
CA ASN A 111 -10.09 17.47 -1.80
C ASN A 111 -9.20 16.22 -1.91
N LYS A 112 -8.89 15.56 -0.80
CA LYS A 112 -8.11 14.31 -0.84
C LYS A 112 -8.97 13.11 -1.28
N PHE A 113 -10.29 13.17 -1.05
CA PHE A 113 -11.20 12.07 -1.34
C PHE A 113 -11.91 12.19 -2.68
N ILE A 114 -12.21 13.41 -3.14
CA ILE A 114 -12.99 13.66 -4.36
C ILE A 114 -12.14 13.81 -5.63
N ARG A 115 -10.81 13.82 -5.53
CA ARG A 115 -9.91 13.87 -6.68
C ARG A 115 -9.50 12.47 -7.12
N GLU A 116 -9.20 12.35 -8.40
CA GLU A 116 -8.56 11.13 -8.91
C GLU A 116 -7.26 10.84 -8.16
N MET A 117 -7.10 9.58 -7.82
CA MET A 117 -5.90 9.02 -7.19
C MET A 117 -5.19 8.12 -8.19
N PRO A 118 -3.87 7.91 -8.04
CA PRO A 118 -3.12 6.99 -8.91
C PRO A 118 -3.65 5.54 -8.89
N ILE A 119 -4.42 5.20 -7.86
CA ILE A 119 -5.05 3.90 -7.68
C ILE A 119 -6.57 4.09 -7.60
N GLU A 120 -7.30 3.42 -8.49
CA GLU A 120 -8.74 3.24 -8.40
C GLU A 120 -9.05 2.07 -7.45
N MET A 121 -10.02 2.24 -6.58
CA MET A 121 -10.48 1.21 -5.65
C MET A 121 -11.99 0.97 -5.81
N ARG A 122 -12.39 -0.30 -5.89
CA ARG A 122 -13.78 -0.76 -5.96
C ARG A 122 -14.03 -1.81 -4.87
N PRO A 123 -14.57 -1.40 -3.72
CA PRO A 123 -14.92 -2.34 -2.67
C PRO A 123 -16.09 -3.23 -3.11
N VAL A 124 -16.00 -4.52 -2.82
CA VAL A 124 -17.07 -5.51 -3.11
C VAL A 124 -18.31 -5.19 -2.28
N THR A 125 -18.12 -4.86 -1.01
CA THR A 125 -19.17 -4.35 -0.14
C THR A 125 -18.79 -2.94 0.30
N PHE A 126 -19.67 -2.00 0.01
CA PHE A 126 -19.44 -0.62 0.39
C PHE A 126 -19.96 -0.36 1.81
N HIS A 127 -19.06 0.06 2.70
CA HIS A 127 -19.40 0.48 4.07
C HIS A 127 -19.33 2.00 4.17
N ASN A 128 -20.43 2.62 4.56
CA ASN A 128 -20.54 4.06 4.65
C ASN A 128 -19.71 4.62 5.82
N PRO A 129 -18.61 5.34 5.59
CA PRO A 129 -17.78 5.85 6.68
C PRO A 129 -18.44 6.98 7.50
N PHE A 130 -19.55 7.55 6.99
CA PHE A 130 -20.32 8.59 7.70
C PHE A 130 -21.38 8.00 8.65
N LYS A 131 -21.71 6.71 8.47
CA LYS A 131 -22.62 5.93 9.32
C LYS A 131 -22.01 4.57 9.57
N PRO A 132 -20.91 4.50 10.35
CA PRO A 132 -20.24 3.24 10.59
C PRO A 132 -21.09 2.30 11.45
N GLU A 133 -21.12 1.03 11.08
CA GLU A 133 -21.79 -0.05 11.80
C GLU A 133 -20.74 -1.08 12.23
N ALA A 134 -21.00 -1.77 13.35
CA ALA A 134 -20.13 -2.85 13.80
C ALA A 134 -20.36 -4.09 12.93
N ILE A 135 -19.33 -4.48 12.19
CA ILE A 135 -19.33 -5.61 11.26
C ILE A 135 -18.02 -6.38 11.35
N GLU A 136 -17.95 -7.54 10.73
CA GLU A 136 -16.73 -8.33 10.68
C GLU A 136 -15.56 -7.57 10.01
N PRO A 137 -14.32 -7.77 10.49
CA PRO A 137 -13.12 -7.12 9.93
C PRO A 137 -12.64 -7.80 8.66
N VAL A 138 -13.55 -7.97 7.70
CA VAL A 138 -13.27 -8.57 6.40
C VAL A 138 -13.66 -7.59 5.31
N LYS A 139 -12.76 -7.37 4.35
CA LYS A 139 -12.98 -6.48 3.23
C LYS A 139 -12.37 -7.04 1.95
N HIS A 140 -13.13 -7.06 0.89
CA HIS A 140 -12.66 -7.42 -0.44
C HIS A 140 -12.69 -6.18 -1.33
N ILE A 141 -11.58 -5.89 -1.98
CA ILE A 141 -11.43 -4.69 -2.80
C ILE A 141 -10.67 -5.04 -4.07
N TRP A 142 -11.23 -4.64 -5.19
CA TRP A 142 -10.49 -4.53 -6.43
C TRP A 142 -9.76 -3.20 -6.48
N PHE A 143 -8.51 -3.21 -6.89
CA PHE A 143 -7.79 -1.98 -7.18
C PHE A 143 -6.91 -2.15 -8.42
N LYS A 144 -6.73 -1.06 -9.14
CA LYS A 144 -5.85 -0.97 -10.30
C LYS A 144 -5.17 0.40 -10.35
N ALA A 145 -4.08 0.49 -11.10
CA ALA A 145 -3.50 1.77 -11.47
C ALA A 145 -4.43 2.54 -12.40
N ASN A 146 -4.56 3.86 -12.20
CA ASN A 146 -5.19 4.76 -13.14
C ASN A 146 -4.18 5.16 -14.21
N GLY A 147 -4.53 4.90 -15.49
CA GLY A 147 -3.68 5.15 -16.65
C GLY A 147 -2.84 3.96 -17.07
N ASP A 148 -2.09 4.18 -18.14
CA ASP A 148 -1.26 3.13 -18.74
C ASP A 148 -0.04 2.83 -17.88
N MET A 149 0.23 1.55 -17.67
CA MET A 149 1.38 1.06 -16.93
C MET A 149 2.43 0.49 -17.86
N PRO A 150 3.72 0.79 -17.62
CA PRO A 150 4.79 0.18 -18.40
C PRO A 150 4.88 -1.33 -18.14
N ASP A 151 5.40 -2.08 -19.12
CA ASP A 151 5.64 -3.51 -18.98
C ASP A 151 6.95 -3.79 -18.20
N ASP A 152 7.03 -3.25 -17.00
CA ASP A 152 8.16 -3.42 -16.08
C ASP A 152 7.63 -3.88 -14.72
N GLN A 153 7.85 -5.14 -14.38
CA GLN A 153 7.39 -5.74 -13.12
C GLN A 153 7.84 -4.96 -11.88
N ARG A 154 8.96 -4.24 -11.95
CA ARG A 154 9.44 -3.42 -10.83
C ARG A 154 8.46 -2.31 -10.49
N ILE A 155 7.92 -1.64 -11.51
CA ILE A 155 6.96 -0.54 -11.33
C ILE A 155 5.66 -1.07 -10.70
N HIS A 156 5.17 -2.23 -11.16
CA HIS A 156 4.01 -2.88 -10.56
C HIS A 156 4.25 -3.22 -9.08
N ASN A 157 5.43 -3.75 -8.73
CA ASN A 157 5.80 -4.03 -7.34
C ASN A 157 5.85 -2.76 -6.47
N TYR A 158 6.39 -1.65 -6.99
CA TYR A 158 6.45 -0.38 -6.26
C TYR A 158 5.06 0.20 -6.02
N LEU A 159 4.19 0.11 -7.03
CA LEU A 159 2.82 0.59 -6.92
C LEU A 159 1.99 -0.28 -5.98
N LEU A 160 2.16 -1.61 -6.02
CA LEU A 160 1.52 -2.52 -5.08
C LEU A 160 1.99 -2.25 -3.65
N ALA A 161 3.30 -2.07 -3.42
CA ALA A 161 3.81 -1.69 -2.11
C ALA A 161 3.24 -0.36 -1.60
N TYR A 162 2.96 0.59 -2.50
CA TYR A 162 2.29 1.85 -2.16
C TYR A 162 0.82 1.62 -1.78
N ALA A 163 0.09 0.84 -2.56
CA ALA A 163 -1.35 0.63 -2.39
C ALA A 163 -1.71 -0.33 -1.25
N SER A 164 -0.79 -1.24 -0.88
CA SER A 164 -1.06 -2.35 0.04
C SER A 164 -1.50 -1.93 1.45
N ASP A 165 -1.22 -0.69 1.86
CA ASP A 165 -1.58 -0.18 3.20
C ASP A 165 -2.92 0.58 3.24
N PHE A 166 -3.61 0.76 2.12
CA PHE A 166 -4.74 1.71 2.04
C PHE A 166 -5.96 1.33 2.87
N GLU A 167 -6.23 0.05 3.05
CA GLU A 167 -7.52 -0.42 3.61
C GLU A 167 -7.39 -1.18 4.94
N PHE A 168 -6.20 -1.34 5.49
CA PHE A 168 -6.03 -2.03 6.77
C PHE A 168 -6.66 -1.27 7.93
N LEU A 169 -6.40 0.03 8.05
CA LEU A 169 -6.94 0.84 9.14
C LEU A 169 -8.48 0.91 9.11
N PRO A 170 -9.14 1.22 7.97
CA PRO A 170 -10.59 1.15 7.89
C PRO A 170 -11.14 -0.23 8.26
N THR A 171 -10.52 -1.32 7.82
CA THR A 171 -10.95 -2.68 8.12
C THR A 171 -10.82 -2.99 9.62
N ALA A 172 -9.73 -2.58 10.26
CA ALA A 172 -9.53 -2.77 11.70
C ALA A 172 -10.56 -2.02 12.56
N LEU A 173 -11.15 -0.94 12.06
CA LEU A 173 -12.17 -0.18 12.78
C LEU A 173 -13.58 -0.78 12.68
N GLN A 174 -13.84 -1.65 11.69
CA GLN A 174 -15.16 -2.23 11.43
C GLN A 174 -15.82 -2.91 12.65
N PRO A 175 -15.12 -3.76 13.44
CA PRO A 175 -15.74 -4.41 14.58
C PRO A 175 -16.22 -3.46 15.68
N HIS A 176 -15.68 -2.25 15.67
CA HIS A 176 -15.97 -1.24 16.68
C HIS A 176 -17.10 -0.28 16.28
N GLY A 177 -17.59 -0.35 15.05
CA GLY A 177 -18.61 0.58 14.54
C GLY A 177 -18.15 2.03 14.55
N VAL A 178 -16.86 2.26 14.31
CA VAL A 178 -16.25 3.60 14.29
C VAL A 178 -15.56 3.85 12.94
N SER A 179 -15.32 5.11 12.63
CA SER A 179 -14.68 5.56 11.39
C SER A 179 -13.58 6.57 11.67
N PHE A 180 -12.54 6.58 10.86
CA PHE A 180 -11.49 7.60 10.89
C PHE A 180 -12.03 9.03 10.56
N MET A 181 -13.27 9.13 10.05
CA MET A 181 -13.95 10.41 9.81
C MET A 181 -14.52 11.03 11.10
N GLN A 182 -14.60 10.25 12.20
CA GLN A 182 -15.13 10.75 13.46
C GLN A 182 -14.15 11.72 14.14
N PRO A 183 -14.65 12.80 14.79
CA PRO A 183 -13.81 13.68 15.60
C PRO A 183 -13.03 12.90 16.66
N ASN A 184 -11.79 13.31 16.90
CA ASN A 184 -10.87 12.71 17.89
C ASN A 184 -10.41 11.27 17.59
N MET A 185 -10.73 10.71 16.41
CA MET A 185 -10.15 9.44 15.98
C MET A 185 -8.73 9.70 15.43
N GLN A 186 -7.74 9.12 16.08
CA GLN A 186 -6.35 9.14 15.62
C GLN A 186 -5.91 7.72 15.30
N VAL A 187 -5.64 7.46 14.04
CA VAL A 187 -5.18 6.16 13.55
C VAL A 187 -3.95 6.37 12.67
N ALA A 188 -2.99 5.48 12.79
CA ALA A 188 -1.80 5.48 11.94
C ALA A 188 -1.24 4.07 11.84
N THR A 189 -0.77 3.70 10.67
CA THR A 189 0.03 2.50 10.48
C THR A 189 1.38 2.70 11.15
N ILE A 190 1.76 1.78 12.03
CA ILE A 190 3.05 1.80 12.74
C ILE A 190 4.07 0.93 12.03
N ASP A 191 3.64 -0.25 11.58
CA ASP A 191 4.47 -1.18 10.83
C ASP A 191 3.67 -1.82 9.69
N HIS A 192 4.39 -2.34 8.70
CA HIS A 192 3.81 -3.01 7.54
C HIS A 192 4.75 -4.09 7.04
N ALA A 193 4.22 -5.29 6.84
CA ALA A 193 4.92 -6.42 6.26
C ALA A 193 4.20 -6.90 5.00
N MET A 194 4.97 -7.31 3.97
CA MET A 194 4.43 -7.73 2.70
C MET A 194 5.30 -8.79 2.03
N TRP A 195 4.66 -9.75 1.36
CA TRP A 195 5.31 -10.79 0.55
C TRP A 195 4.82 -10.72 -0.89
N PHE A 196 5.73 -10.80 -1.84
CA PHE A 196 5.49 -10.81 -3.28
C PHE A 196 5.67 -12.24 -3.78
N HIS A 197 4.58 -12.91 -4.12
CA HIS A 197 4.62 -14.34 -4.43
C HIS A 197 4.83 -14.65 -5.90
N ARG A 198 4.41 -13.75 -6.80
CA ARG A 198 4.48 -13.94 -8.24
C ARG A 198 4.43 -12.60 -9.00
N PRO A 199 4.83 -12.58 -10.27
CA PRO A 199 4.54 -11.45 -11.16
C PRO A 199 3.04 -11.21 -11.30
N PHE A 200 2.64 -9.96 -11.47
CA PHE A 200 1.24 -9.53 -11.69
C PHE A 200 1.22 -8.24 -12.51
N ARG A 201 0.05 -7.91 -13.01
CA ARG A 201 -0.23 -6.71 -13.80
C ARG A 201 -1.52 -6.05 -13.37
#